data_b94df43efa49f425e501070860ffe3b6
#
_entry.id   b94df43efa49f425e501070860ffe3b6
#
_cell.length_a   1.000
_cell.length_b   1.000
_cell.length_c   1.000
_cell.angle_alpha   90.00
_cell.angle_beta   90.00
_cell.angle_gamma   90.00
#
_symmetry.space_group_name_H-M   'P 1'
#
loop_
_entity.id
_entity.type
_entity.pdbx_description
1 polymer ?
#
loop_
_entity_poly.entity_id
_entity_poly.type
_entity_poly.pdbx_seq_one_letter_code
_entity_poly.pdbx_strand_id
1 'polypeptide(L)'
;MVDATVGHGGHSLLFGRSLGPEGILVGLDIDPPSLERARERLASLTCRVILVKSNFACLAERLGELGIEKVDFILADLGFNSAQLADAEMGLSFRTEDMPLDMRIDKSLTTTAADIVNGYDEKSLADLIFEYGQDRASRRIARYIVRRRQQERITTTGQLVEIVCSALRTPGGKHRPRKHPATRTFQALRIAVNRELENLDRLLATAPKLLRTGGYLAVISFHSLEDGRVKWDFKRNQQEGVYRLLTRKPIVADPKEIAENRRARSAKLRIAQRN
;
A
#
# COMPACT_ATOMS: atom_id res chain seq x y z
N MET A 1 -13.45 -4.64 -16.41
CA MET A 1 -12.22 -4.79 -15.60
C MET A 1 -12.22 -3.76 -14.48
N VAL A 2 -11.52 -4.04 -13.38
CA VAL A 2 -11.32 -3.11 -12.26
C VAL A 2 -9.83 -2.89 -12.01
N ASP A 3 -9.43 -1.63 -11.87
CA ASP A 3 -8.16 -1.23 -11.27
C ASP A 3 -8.48 -0.63 -9.89
N ALA A 4 -8.22 -1.40 -8.83
CA ALA A 4 -8.59 -1.04 -7.47
C ALA A 4 -7.68 0.07 -6.87
N THR A 5 -6.61 0.43 -7.58
CA THR A 5 -5.55 1.38 -7.18
C THR A 5 -5.08 2.15 -8.41
N VAL A 6 -6.00 2.84 -9.10
CA VAL A 6 -5.73 3.39 -10.44
C VAL A 6 -4.57 4.38 -10.48
N GLY A 7 -4.28 5.09 -9.38
CA GLY A 7 -3.23 6.08 -9.31
C GLY A 7 -3.32 7.08 -10.47
N HIS A 8 -2.23 7.22 -11.23
CA HIS A 8 -2.19 8.05 -12.43
C HIS A 8 -2.62 7.30 -13.72
N GLY A 9 -3.25 6.13 -13.62
CA GLY A 9 -3.79 5.38 -14.75
C GLY A 9 -2.78 4.60 -15.60
N GLY A 10 -1.58 4.34 -15.10
CA GLY A 10 -0.53 3.65 -15.88
C GLY A 10 -0.91 2.25 -16.30
N HIS A 11 -1.24 1.39 -15.34
CA HIS A 11 -1.71 0.03 -15.59
C HIS A 11 -3.06 0.03 -16.31
N SER A 12 -3.97 0.90 -15.88
CA SER A 12 -5.28 1.07 -16.50
C SER A 12 -5.21 1.41 -17.99
N LEU A 13 -4.27 2.27 -18.41
CA LEU A 13 -4.06 2.58 -19.82
C LEU A 13 -3.58 1.35 -20.60
N LEU A 14 -2.64 0.59 -20.03
CA LEU A 14 -2.08 -0.60 -20.66
C LEU A 14 -3.17 -1.66 -20.91
N PHE A 15 -3.94 -2.00 -19.86
CA PHE A 15 -4.98 -3.00 -19.95
C PHE A 15 -6.23 -2.49 -20.69
N GLY A 16 -6.57 -1.20 -20.53
CA GLY A 16 -7.73 -0.58 -21.16
C GLY A 16 -7.67 -0.60 -22.69
N ARG A 17 -6.45 -0.56 -23.27
CA ARG A 17 -6.23 -0.71 -24.72
C ARG A 17 -6.67 -2.07 -25.26
N SER A 18 -6.73 -3.08 -24.40
CA SER A 18 -7.20 -4.43 -24.77
C SER A 18 -8.71 -4.61 -24.58
N LEU A 19 -9.39 -3.61 -24.02
CA LEU A 19 -10.85 -3.61 -23.90
C LEU A 19 -11.48 -3.07 -25.18
N GLY A 20 -12.47 -3.79 -25.69
CA GLY A 20 -13.29 -3.30 -26.81
C GLY A 20 -14.21 -2.12 -26.41
N PRO A 21 -14.92 -1.50 -27.38
CA PRO A 21 -15.80 -0.36 -27.10
C PRO A 21 -16.90 -0.64 -26.06
N GLU A 22 -17.38 -1.88 -25.99
CA GLU A 22 -18.37 -2.33 -24.99
C GLU A 22 -17.74 -2.65 -23.62
N GLY A 23 -16.40 -2.56 -23.52
CA GLY A 23 -15.66 -2.81 -22.29
C GLY A 23 -15.86 -1.71 -21.26
N ILE A 24 -15.84 -2.10 -19.98
CA ILE A 24 -15.93 -1.15 -18.87
C ILE A 24 -14.66 -1.27 -18.03
N LEU A 25 -13.99 -0.15 -17.82
CA LEU A 25 -12.87 0.01 -16.90
C LEU A 25 -13.34 0.84 -15.70
N VAL A 26 -13.34 0.24 -14.52
CA VAL A 26 -13.60 0.95 -13.26
C VAL A 26 -12.26 1.15 -12.55
N GLY A 27 -11.89 2.40 -12.27
CA GLY A 27 -10.67 2.76 -11.54
C GLY A 27 -11.01 3.38 -10.19
N LEU A 28 -10.44 2.88 -9.11
CA LEU A 28 -10.57 3.44 -7.76
C LEU A 28 -9.26 4.07 -7.29
N ASP A 29 -9.34 5.22 -6.66
CA ASP A 29 -8.28 5.80 -5.85
C ASP A 29 -8.89 6.68 -4.76
N ILE A 30 -8.19 6.84 -3.64
CA ILE A 30 -8.60 7.73 -2.56
C ILE A 30 -8.10 9.16 -2.76
N ASP A 31 -7.12 9.36 -3.64
CA ASP A 31 -6.44 10.62 -3.91
C ASP A 31 -7.06 11.35 -5.11
N PRO A 32 -7.77 12.49 -4.91
CA PRO A 32 -8.39 13.22 -6.00
C PRO A 32 -7.42 13.72 -7.09
N PRO A 33 -6.22 14.24 -6.75
CA PRO A 33 -5.23 14.62 -7.77
C PRO A 33 -4.80 13.43 -8.65
N SER A 34 -4.73 12.23 -8.09
CA SER A 34 -4.42 11.02 -8.87
C SER A 34 -5.54 10.68 -9.85
N LEU A 35 -6.80 10.80 -9.42
CA LEU A 35 -7.96 10.55 -10.29
C LEU A 35 -8.04 11.56 -11.46
N GLU A 36 -7.71 12.83 -11.25
CA GLU A 36 -7.67 13.81 -12.34
C GLU A 36 -6.61 13.45 -13.39
N ARG A 37 -5.40 13.09 -12.94
CA ARG A 37 -4.33 12.64 -13.86
C ARG A 37 -4.71 11.33 -14.57
N ALA A 38 -5.40 10.42 -13.88
CA ALA A 38 -5.92 9.22 -14.51
C ALA A 38 -6.97 9.56 -15.58
N ARG A 39 -7.89 10.49 -15.31
CA ARG A 39 -8.90 10.93 -16.27
C ARG A 39 -8.28 11.44 -17.57
N GLU A 40 -7.30 12.34 -17.45
CA GLU A 40 -6.57 12.86 -18.62
C GLU A 40 -5.87 11.74 -19.40
N ARG A 41 -5.16 10.86 -18.69
CA ARG A 41 -4.39 9.76 -19.31
C ARG A 41 -5.26 8.74 -20.01
N LEU A 42 -6.44 8.43 -19.45
CA LEU A 42 -7.35 7.40 -19.97
C LEU A 42 -8.34 7.94 -21.00
N ALA A 43 -8.34 9.24 -21.29
CA ALA A 43 -9.25 9.87 -22.24
C ALA A 43 -9.15 9.31 -23.68
N SER A 44 -8.03 8.72 -24.05
CA SER A 44 -7.82 8.10 -25.37
C SER A 44 -8.35 6.67 -25.51
N LEU A 45 -8.86 6.08 -24.44
CA LEU A 45 -9.41 4.72 -24.48
C LEU A 45 -10.78 4.73 -25.15
N THR A 46 -11.06 3.69 -25.92
CA THR A 46 -12.36 3.49 -26.59
C THR A 46 -13.41 2.85 -25.68
N CYS A 47 -12.99 2.16 -24.63
CA CYS A 47 -13.88 1.57 -23.65
C CYS A 47 -14.46 2.63 -22.69
N ARG A 48 -15.56 2.29 -22.02
CA ARG A 48 -16.15 3.15 -20.99
C ARG A 48 -15.27 3.19 -19.75
N VAL A 49 -14.76 4.37 -19.37
CA VAL A 49 -13.95 4.59 -18.16
C VAL A 49 -14.81 5.21 -17.06
N ILE A 50 -14.81 4.62 -15.87
CA ILE A 50 -15.48 5.11 -14.67
C ILE A 50 -14.44 5.25 -13.57
N LEU A 51 -14.18 6.48 -13.10
CA LEU A 51 -13.26 6.76 -12.02
C LEU A 51 -14.03 7.11 -10.75
N VAL A 52 -13.71 6.42 -9.64
CA VAL A 52 -14.42 6.54 -8.37
C VAL A 52 -13.45 6.90 -7.27
N LYS A 53 -13.72 8.00 -6.54
CA LYS A 53 -12.98 8.30 -5.30
C LYS A 53 -13.42 7.33 -4.22
N SER A 54 -12.62 6.31 -3.95
CA SER A 54 -12.91 5.31 -2.92
C SER A 54 -11.66 4.55 -2.52
N ASN A 55 -11.67 4.02 -1.30
CA ASN A 55 -10.73 3.00 -0.89
C ASN A 55 -11.07 1.66 -1.57
N PHE A 56 -10.08 0.93 -2.02
CA PHE A 56 -10.28 -0.39 -2.63
C PHE A 56 -10.93 -1.43 -1.68
N ALA A 57 -10.87 -1.20 -0.38
CA ALA A 57 -11.58 -2.01 0.61
C ALA A 57 -13.11 -1.93 0.46
N CYS A 58 -13.63 -0.87 -0.18
CA CYS A 58 -15.04 -0.67 -0.48
C CYS A 58 -15.42 -1.08 -1.92
N LEU A 59 -14.59 -1.90 -2.58
CA LEU A 59 -14.80 -2.26 -3.98
C LEU A 59 -16.19 -2.88 -4.24
N ALA A 60 -16.66 -3.76 -3.35
CA ALA A 60 -17.96 -4.41 -3.53
C ALA A 60 -19.12 -3.41 -3.52
N GLU A 61 -19.08 -2.46 -2.58
CA GLU A 61 -20.10 -1.42 -2.46
C GLU A 61 -20.11 -0.52 -3.70
N ARG A 62 -18.91 -0.09 -4.15
CA ARG A 62 -18.79 0.78 -5.33
C ARG A 62 -19.26 0.10 -6.61
N LEU A 63 -18.94 -1.17 -6.81
CA LEU A 63 -19.46 -1.92 -7.97
C LEU A 63 -20.98 -2.11 -7.89
N GLY A 64 -21.52 -2.38 -6.70
CA GLY A 64 -22.97 -2.48 -6.50
C GLY A 64 -23.70 -1.18 -6.84
N GLU A 65 -23.18 -0.01 -6.44
CA GLU A 65 -23.74 1.31 -6.80
C GLU A 65 -23.71 1.56 -8.33
N LEU A 66 -22.75 0.98 -9.03
CA LEU A 66 -22.63 1.06 -10.49
C LEU A 66 -23.46 0.00 -11.22
N GLY A 67 -24.18 -0.88 -10.52
CA GLY A 67 -24.94 -1.98 -11.10
C GLY A 67 -24.04 -3.09 -11.68
N ILE A 68 -22.79 -3.19 -11.24
CA ILE A 68 -21.82 -4.18 -11.74
C ILE A 68 -21.68 -5.31 -10.72
N GLU A 69 -22.31 -6.44 -10.99
CA GLU A 69 -22.28 -7.60 -10.09
C GLU A 69 -20.98 -8.40 -10.19
N LYS A 70 -20.44 -8.54 -11.41
CA LYS A 70 -19.28 -9.38 -11.71
C LYS A 70 -18.32 -8.70 -12.68
N VAL A 71 -17.03 -8.99 -12.48
CA VAL A 71 -15.94 -8.47 -13.32
C VAL A 71 -15.00 -9.59 -13.77
N ASP A 72 -14.33 -9.38 -14.89
CA ASP A 72 -13.43 -10.37 -15.49
C ASP A 72 -12.00 -10.25 -14.95
N PHE A 73 -11.62 -9.07 -14.46
CA PHE A 73 -10.29 -8.80 -13.97
C PHE A 73 -10.28 -7.74 -12.86
N ILE A 74 -9.56 -8.02 -11.78
CA ILE A 74 -9.27 -7.07 -10.70
C ILE A 74 -7.75 -6.96 -10.58
N LEU A 75 -7.24 -5.73 -10.69
CA LEU A 75 -5.86 -5.36 -10.36
C LEU A 75 -5.84 -4.60 -9.05
N ALA A 76 -4.88 -4.90 -8.17
CA ALA A 76 -4.52 -4.09 -7.03
C ALA A 76 -3.00 -3.92 -7.01
N ASP A 77 -2.52 -2.71 -7.32
CA ASP A 77 -1.12 -2.30 -7.20
C ASP A 77 -0.95 -1.55 -5.87
N LEU A 78 -0.55 -2.31 -4.84
CA LEU A 78 -0.48 -1.78 -3.47
C LEU A 78 0.69 -0.80 -3.34
N GLY A 79 0.51 0.26 -2.54
CA GLY A 79 1.58 1.21 -2.25
C GLY A 79 1.24 2.65 -2.68
N PHE A 80 2.27 3.44 -2.97
CA PHE A 80 2.14 4.88 -3.20
C PHE A 80 2.64 5.25 -4.56
N ASN A 81 1.98 6.20 -5.18
CA ASN A 81 2.48 6.82 -6.38
C ASN A 81 3.64 7.80 -6.07
N SER A 82 4.32 8.24 -7.13
CA SER A 82 5.50 9.12 -7.01
C SER A 82 5.16 10.48 -6.45
N ALA A 83 3.97 11.00 -6.75
CA ALA A 83 3.55 12.31 -6.30
C ALA A 83 3.25 12.31 -4.80
N GLN A 84 2.57 11.27 -4.29
CA GLN A 84 2.30 11.10 -2.86
C GLN A 84 3.60 11.01 -2.03
N LEU A 85 4.63 10.32 -2.53
CA LEU A 85 5.92 10.26 -1.85
C LEU A 85 6.71 11.57 -1.90
N ALA A 86 6.46 12.41 -2.90
CA ALA A 86 7.09 13.70 -3.06
C ALA A 86 6.33 14.84 -2.34
N ASP A 87 5.08 14.56 -1.94
CA ASP A 87 4.25 15.53 -1.23
C ASP A 87 4.78 15.76 0.19
N ALA A 88 5.24 16.99 0.40
CA ALA A 88 5.81 17.41 1.68
C ALA A 88 4.77 17.41 2.82
N GLU A 89 3.51 17.62 2.51
CA GLU A 89 2.44 17.67 3.53
C GLU A 89 2.01 16.28 4.01
N MET A 90 2.29 15.22 3.26
CA MET A 90 1.91 13.86 3.63
C MET A 90 2.88 13.22 4.64
N GLY A 91 4.13 13.67 4.73
CA GLY A 91 5.12 13.09 5.65
C GLY A 91 5.41 11.61 5.43
N LEU A 92 5.17 11.08 4.22
CA LEU A 92 5.39 9.68 3.86
C LEU A 92 6.88 9.35 3.63
N SER A 93 7.70 10.38 3.42
CA SER A 93 9.14 10.27 3.20
C SER A 93 9.92 10.90 4.34
N PHE A 94 11.03 10.31 4.71
CA PHE A 94 11.99 10.88 5.65
C PHE A 94 13.28 11.38 4.94
N ARG A 95 13.20 11.54 3.62
CA ARG A 95 14.33 12.01 2.80
C ARG A 95 14.40 13.52 2.70
N THR A 96 13.31 14.19 2.93
CA THR A 96 13.17 15.63 2.98
C THR A 96 13.06 16.05 4.46
N GLU A 97 13.72 17.13 4.82
CA GLU A 97 13.79 17.61 6.20
C GLU A 97 12.46 18.23 6.64
N ASP A 98 12.11 18.02 7.90
CA ASP A 98 11.03 18.68 8.65
C ASP A 98 9.60 18.68 8.04
N MET A 99 9.21 17.56 7.45
CA MET A 99 7.81 17.37 7.06
C MET A 99 6.93 17.12 8.29
N PRO A 100 5.65 17.53 8.26
CA PRO A 100 4.66 17.11 9.26
C PRO A 100 4.62 15.58 9.39
N LEU A 101 4.52 15.06 10.59
CA LEU A 101 4.41 13.63 10.86
C LEU A 101 2.94 13.19 10.72
N ASP A 102 2.37 13.36 9.52
CA ASP A 102 0.95 13.07 9.21
C ASP A 102 0.77 11.60 8.76
N MET A 103 1.30 11.21 7.63
CA MET A 103 1.22 9.91 6.95
C MET A 103 -0.18 9.50 6.47
N ARG A 104 -1.20 10.32 6.59
CA ARG A 104 -2.53 10.02 6.04
C ARG A 104 -2.55 10.23 4.52
N ILE A 105 -2.95 9.22 3.78
CA ILE A 105 -3.23 9.33 2.35
C ILE A 105 -4.65 9.89 2.16
N ASP A 106 -5.59 9.35 2.92
CA ASP A 106 -6.94 9.90 3.01
C ASP A 106 -7.01 10.95 4.13
N LYS A 107 -7.17 12.22 3.75
CA LYS A 107 -7.27 13.33 4.72
C LYS A 107 -8.55 13.29 5.57
N SER A 108 -9.52 12.42 5.26
CA SER A 108 -10.69 12.18 6.11
C SER A 108 -10.38 11.33 7.34
N LEU A 109 -9.25 10.63 7.36
CA LEU A 109 -8.78 9.92 8.55
C LEU A 109 -8.46 10.91 9.67
N THR A 110 -8.82 10.56 10.89
CA THR A 110 -8.64 11.45 12.07
C THR A 110 -7.29 11.27 12.75
N THR A 111 -6.66 10.10 12.58
CA THR A 111 -5.44 9.73 13.31
C THR A 111 -4.22 9.90 12.42
N THR A 112 -3.29 10.73 12.82
CA THR A 112 -1.98 10.93 12.16
C THR A 112 -0.90 10.06 12.78
N ALA A 113 0.25 9.94 12.12
CA ALA A 113 1.43 9.30 12.72
C ALA A 113 1.92 10.05 13.99
N ALA A 114 1.78 11.37 13.99
CA ALA A 114 2.06 12.17 15.19
C ALA A 114 1.15 11.79 16.38
N ASP A 115 -0.12 11.53 16.13
CA ASP A 115 -1.04 11.10 17.20
C ASP A 115 -0.67 9.74 17.75
N ILE A 116 -0.26 8.80 16.89
CA ILE A 116 0.21 7.47 17.31
C ILE A 116 1.46 7.60 18.21
N VAL A 117 2.50 8.30 17.77
CA VAL A 117 3.76 8.36 18.52
C VAL A 117 3.62 9.15 19.82
N ASN A 118 2.71 10.14 19.88
CA ASN A 118 2.48 10.93 21.08
C ASN A 118 1.41 10.34 22.01
N GLY A 119 0.46 9.53 21.50
CA GLY A 119 -0.70 9.06 22.26
C GLY A 119 -0.58 7.61 22.76
N TYR A 120 0.01 6.71 21.99
CA TYR A 120 0.07 5.29 22.37
C TYR A 120 1.02 5.08 23.58
N ASP A 121 0.67 4.11 24.44
CA ASP A 121 1.59 3.67 25.50
C ASP A 121 2.82 2.93 24.91
N GLU A 122 3.88 2.78 25.73
CA GLU A 122 5.15 2.19 25.27
C GLU A 122 4.98 0.79 24.70
N LYS A 123 4.11 -0.03 25.33
CA LYS A 123 3.88 -1.41 24.90
C LYS A 123 3.16 -1.44 23.56
N SER A 124 2.06 -0.71 23.44
CA SER A 124 1.26 -0.63 22.20
C SER A 124 2.09 -0.10 21.02
N LEU A 125 2.93 0.90 21.27
CA LEU A 125 3.84 1.44 20.25
C LEU A 125 4.92 0.42 19.86
N ALA A 126 5.49 -0.31 20.83
CA ALA A 126 6.47 -1.36 20.55
C ALA A 126 5.86 -2.52 19.75
N ASP A 127 4.65 -2.94 20.12
CA ASP A 127 3.93 -4.02 19.44
C ASP A 127 3.59 -3.59 17.99
N LEU A 128 3.12 -2.37 17.77
CA LEU A 128 2.87 -1.80 16.43
C LEU A 128 4.15 -1.80 15.57
N ILE A 129 5.27 -1.30 16.11
CA ILE A 129 6.54 -1.26 15.37
C ILE A 129 7.06 -2.66 15.08
N PHE A 130 6.86 -3.62 15.98
CA PHE A 130 7.24 -5.02 15.77
C PHE A 130 6.39 -5.68 14.69
N GLU A 131 5.07 -5.57 14.80
CA GLU A 131 4.11 -6.23 13.92
C GLU A 131 4.18 -5.68 12.49
N TYR A 132 4.11 -4.37 12.32
CA TYR A 132 4.04 -3.74 11.00
C TYR A 132 5.40 -3.36 10.44
N GLY A 133 6.39 -3.07 11.28
CA GLY A 133 7.76 -2.79 10.87
C GLY A 133 8.66 -4.01 10.80
N GLN A 134 8.27 -5.11 11.43
CA GLN A 134 9.11 -6.30 11.61
C GLN A 134 10.48 -5.94 12.20
N ASP A 135 10.51 -4.97 13.15
CA ASP A 135 11.74 -4.47 13.75
C ASP A 135 11.97 -5.10 15.14
N ARG A 136 13.04 -5.87 15.27
CA ARG A 136 13.40 -6.51 16.53
C ARG A 136 13.80 -5.52 17.64
N ALA A 137 14.15 -4.29 17.27
CA ALA A 137 14.49 -3.24 18.22
C ALA A 137 13.26 -2.41 18.66
N SER A 138 12.04 -2.82 18.30
CA SER A 138 10.78 -2.10 18.51
C SER A 138 10.61 -1.59 19.94
N ARG A 139 10.88 -2.40 20.96
CA ARG A 139 10.79 -2.00 22.38
C ARG A 139 11.77 -0.89 22.73
N ARG A 140 12.99 -0.93 22.19
CA ARG A 140 13.98 0.12 22.40
C ARG A 140 13.56 1.40 21.69
N ILE A 141 13.07 1.31 20.47
CA ILE A 141 12.57 2.47 19.72
C ILE A 141 11.39 3.11 20.44
N ALA A 142 10.39 2.31 20.84
CA ALA A 142 9.22 2.82 21.58
C ALA A 142 9.61 3.55 22.86
N ARG A 143 10.54 3.00 23.67
CA ARG A 143 11.06 3.64 24.87
C ARG A 143 11.70 5.01 24.57
N TYR A 144 12.47 5.13 23.50
CA TYR A 144 13.09 6.39 23.10
C TYR A 144 12.04 7.42 22.66
N ILE A 145 11.01 6.99 21.92
CA ILE A 145 9.88 7.84 21.52
C ILE A 145 9.16 8.36 22.76
N VAL A 146 8.78 7.46 23.68
CA VAL A 146 8.07 7.83 24.92
C VAL A 146 8.88 8.80 25.79
N ARG A 147 10.18 8.59 25.92
CA ARG A 147 11.07 9.51 26.66
C ARG A 147 11.13 10.90 25.99
N ARG A 148 11.24 10.94 24.66
CA ARG A 148 11.37 12.21 23.92
C ARG A 148 10.09 13.03 23.98
N ARG A 149 8.92 12.39 23.81
CA ARG A 149 7.63 13.10 23.84
C ARG A 149 7.27 13.68 25.23
N GLN A 150 7.86 13.16 26.31
CA GLN A 150 7.72 13.76 27.66
C GLN A 150 8.41 15.12 27.76
N GLN A 151 9.40 15.40 26.91
CA GLN A 151 10.10 16.67 26.87
C GLN A 151 9.45 17.63 25.88
N GLU A 152 9.07 17.12 24.72
CA GLU A 152 8.49 17.90 23.63
C GLU A 152 7.67 16.99 22.70
N ARG A 153 6.50 17.47 22.28
CA ARG A 153 5.65 16.74 21.32
C ARG A 153 6.40 16.48 20.01
N ILE A 154 6.34 15.27 19.50
CA ILE A 154 6.95 14.87 18.23
C ILE A 154 5.98 15.23 17.11
N THR A 155 6.35 16.16 16.24
CA THR A 155 5.47 16.72 15.20
C THR A 155 6.03 16.57 13.80
N THR A 156 7.34 16.30 13.65
CA THR A 156 7.99 16.21 12.34
C THR A 156 8.66 14.87 12.09
N THR A 157 8.83 14.57 10.80
CA THR A 157 9.53 13.36 10.35
C THR A 157 11.00 13.36 10.79
N GLY A 158 11.65 14.54 10.78
CA GLY A 158 13.04 14.71 11.21
C GLY A 158 13.24 14.34 12.68
N GLN A 159 12.37 14.85 13.57
CA GLN A 159 12.41 14.49 15.00
C GLN A 159 12.29 12.98 15.21
N LEU A 160 11.35 12.32 14.49
CA LEU A 160 11.19 10.88 14.60
C LEU A 160 12.43 10.13 14.09
N VAL A 161 13.02 10.57 12.98
CA VAL A 161 14.27 9.98 12.44
C VAL A 161 15.40 10.06 13.46
N GLU A 162 15.61 11.22 14.08
CA GLU A 162 16.64 11.41 15.11
C GLU A 162 16.46 10.46 16.30
N ILE A 163 15.21 10.32 16.77
CA ILE A 163 14.87 9.43 17.88
C ILE A 163 15.18 7.97 17.52
N VAL A 164 14.74 7.52 16.34
CA VAL A 164 14.97 6.15 15.89
C VAL A 164 16.46 5.87 15.68
N CYS A 165 17.18 6.79 15.04
CA CYS A 165 18.62 6.66 14.86
C CYS A 165 19.35 6.62 16.21
N SER A 166 18.97 7.44 17.17
CA SER A 166 19.53 7.42 18.53
C SER A 166 19.24 6.09 19.24
N ALA A 167 18.03 5.58 19.12
CA ALA A 167 17.64 4.29 19.66
C ALA A 167 18.46 3.13 19.05
N LEU A 168 18.87 3.23 17.78
CA LEU A 168 19.55 2.15 17.05
C LEU A 168 21.08 2.29 17.03
N ARG A 169 21.65 3.39 17.59
CA ARG A 169 23.08 3.55 17.69
C ARG A 169 23.70 2.40 18.51
N THR A 170 24.69 1.75 17.91
CA THR A 170 25.53 0.76 18.58
C THR A 170 26.91 1.40 18.78
N PRO A 171 27.39 1.60 20.01
CA PRO A 171 28.74 2.08 20.25
C PRO A 171 29.77 1.19 19.54
N GLY A 172 30.65 1.79 18.74
CA GLY A 172 31.71 1.06 18.00
C GLY A 172 31.26 0.26 16.80
N GLY A 173 29.99 0.30 16.39
CA GLY A 173 29.47 -0.42 15.23
C GLY A 173 29.99 0.12 13.89
N LYS A 174 30.83 -0.68 13.20
CA LYS A 174 31.41 -0.35 11.88
C LYS A 174 30.42 -0.57 10.71
N HIS A 175 29.25 -1.18 10.93
CA HIS A 175 28.31 -1.51 9.87
C HIS A 175 27.31 -0.37 9.61
N ARG A 176 27.40 0.24 8.42
CA ARG A 176 26.31 1.06 7.86
C ARG A 176 25.18 0.11 7.43
N PRO A 177 23.98 0.23 7.98
CA PRO A 177 22.87 -0.61 7.57
C PRO A 177 22.54 -0.36 6.09
N ARG A 178 22.22 -1.43 5.35
CA ARG A 178 21.89 -1.39 3.91
C ARG A 178 20.62 -0.57 3.61
N LYS A 179 19.74 -0.39 4.62
CA LYS A 179 18.54 0.46 4.59
C LYS A 179 18.65 1.49 5.71
N HIS A 180 18.06 2.66 5.51
CA HIS A 180 18.01 3.68 6.56
C HIS A 180 17.35 3.13 7.84
N PRO A 181 17.89 3.40 9.04
CA PRO A 181 17.37 2.83 10.30
C PRO A 181 15.88 3.06 10.54
N ALA A 182 15.37 4.26 10.21
CA ALA A 182 13.98 4.63 10.41
C ALA A 182 12.99 3.94 9.43
N THR A 183 13.46 3.29 8.35
CA THR A 183 12.58 2.72 7.32
C THR A 183 11.48 1.83 7.88
N ARG A 184 11.80 0.97 8.84
CA ARG A 184 10.84 0.02 9.44
C ARG A 184 9.83 0.70 10.34
N THR A 185 10.25 1.67 11.12
CA THR A 185 9.37 2.45 11.99
C THR A 185 8.39 3.28 11.16
N PHE A 186 8.88 3.94 10.10
CA PHE A 186 8.01 4.69 9.17
C PHE A 186 7.01 3.77 8.45
N GLN A 187 7.46 2.61 7.98
CA GLN A 187 6.55 1.62 7.41
C GLN A 187 5.47 1.19 8.41
N ALA A 188 5.83 0.94 9.68
CA ALA A 188 4.89 0.53 10.70
C ALA A 188 3.81 1.59 10.97
N LEU A 189 4.21 2.84 11.14
CA LEU A 189 3.29 3.96 11.37
C LEU A 189 2.37 4.17 10.17
N ARG A 190 2.90 4.14 8.95
CA ARG A 190 2.14 4.30 7.72
C ARG A 190 1.07 3.23 7.57
N ILE A 191 1.44 1.97 7.79
CA ILE A 191 0.50 0.84 7.75
C ILE A 191 -0.62 1.04 8.78
N ALA A 192 -0.28 1.48 9.99
CA ALA A 192 -1.25 1.71 11.05
C ALA A 192 -2.19 2.88 10.73
N VAL A 193 -1.65 4.03 10.32
CA VAL A 193 -2.44 5.24 9.97
C VAL A 193 -3.44 4.94 8.86
N ASN A 194 -3.00 4.27 7.79
CA ASN A 194 -3.82 4.04 6.60
C ASN A 194 -4.57 2.69 6.63
N ARG A 195 -4.45 1.91 7.70
CA ARG A 195 -5.05 0.56 7.83
C ARG A 195 -4.78 -0.33 6.61
N GLU A 196 -3.56 -0.26 6.07
CA GLU A 196 -3.23 -0.85 4.77
C GLU A 196 -3.54 -2.35 4.72
N LEU A 197 -3.17 -3.08 5.78
CA LEU A 197 -3.34 -4.53 5.84
C LEU A 197 -4.81 -4.93 6.06
N GLU A 198 -5.58 -4.17 6.84
CA GLU A 198 -7.01 -4.40 7.02
C GLU A 198 -7.78 -4.16 5.71
N ASN A 199 -7.42 -3.11 4.98
CA ASN A 199 -8.00 -2.81 3.67
C ASN A 199 -7.69 -3.92 2.66
N LEU A 200 -6.45 -4.44 2.66
CA LEU A 200 -6.05 -5.57 1.83
C LEU A 200 -6.85 -6.83 2.18
N ASP A 201 -7.00 -7.14 3.47
CA ASP A 201 -7.76 -8.31 3.92
C ASP A 201 -9.24 -8.23 3.45
N ARG A 202 -9.85 -7.03 3.48
CA ARG A 202 -11.21 -6.80 2.94
C ARG A 202 -11.28 -7.04 1.43
N LEU A 203 -10.33 -6.50 0.66
CA LEU A 203 -10.28 -6.74 -0.79
C LEU A 203 -10.16 -8.23 -1.10
N LEU A 204 -9.24 -8.94 -0.44
CA LEU A 204 -9.02 -10.37 -0.64
C LEU A 204 -10.27 -11.20 -0.29
N ALA A 205 -11.00 -10.83 0.76
CA ALA A 205 -12.23 -11.51 1.16
C ALA A 205 -13.41 -11.28 0.18
N THR A 206 -13.43 -10.15 -0.52
CA THR A 206 -14.52 -9.79 -1.44
C THR A 206 -14.24 -10.18 -2.89
N ALA A 207 -12.99 -10.14 -3.33
CA ALA A 207 -12.59 -10.37 -4.71
C ALA A 207 -13.12 -11.70 -5.31
N PRO A 208 -13.11 -12.86 -4.59
CA PRO A 208 -13.66 -14.12 -5.14
C PRO A 208 -15.14 -14.01 -5.49
N LYS A 209 -15.89 -13.18 -4.77
CA LYS A 209 -17.33 -13.00 -4.98
C LYS A 209 -17.63 -12.04 -6.14
N LEU A 210 -16.72 -11.15 -6.48
CA LEU A 210 -16.85 -10.17 -7.55
C LEU A 210 -16.35 -10.69 -8.89
N LEU A 211 -15.46 -11.67 -8.89
CA LEU A 211 -14.93 -12.26 -10.12
C LEU A 211 -15.93 -13.23 -10.75
N ARG A 212 -16.03 -13.18 -12.09
CA ARG A 212 -16.65 -14.24 -12.89
C ARG A 212 -15.80 -15.50 -12.83
N THR A 213 -16.39 -16.66 -13.10
CA THR A 213 -15.65 -17.89 -13.41
C THR A 213 -14.71 -17.62 -14.58
N GLY A 214 -13.44 -18.02 -14.44
CA GLY A 214 -12.37 -17.70 -15.40
C GLY A 214 -11.74 -16.31 -15.23
N GLY A 215 -12.31 -15.43 -14.42
CA GLY A 215 -11.75 -14.10 -14.15
C GLY A 215 -10.49 -14.12 -13.28
N TYR A 216 -9.75 -13.04 -13.25
CA TYR A 216 -8.44 -12.97 -12.61
C TYR A 216 -8.36 -11.90 -11.53
N LEU A 217 -7.67 -12.24 -10.41
CA LEU A 217 -7.19 -11.30 -9.42
C LEU A 217 -5.68 -11.21 -9.53
N ALA A 218 -5.16 -10.00 -9.80
CA ALA A 218 -3.75 -9.68 -9.82
C ALA A 218 -3.42 -8.68 -8.70
N VAL A 219 -2.46 -9.02 -7.84
CA VAL A 219 -2.04 -8.16 -6.73
C VAL A 219 -0.53 -7.95 -6.79
N ILE A 220 -0.12 -6.69 -6.82
CA ILE A 220 1.28 -6.25 -6.70
C ILE A 220 1.49 -5.76 -5.27
N SER A 221 2.46 -6.34 -4.57
CA SER A 221 2.84 -5.98 -3.20
C SER A 221 4.29 -5.54 -3.13
N PHE A 222 4.64 -4.66 -2.17
CA PHE A 222 5.97 -4.06 -2.05
C PHE A 222 6.70 -4.43 -0.77
N HIS A 223 6.03 -5.06 0.19
CA HIS A 223 6.65 -5.56 1.41
C HIS A 223 6.12 -6.94 1.82
N SER A 224 6.86 -7.58 2.75
CA SER A 224 6.63 -8.96 3.17
C SER A 224 5.25 -9.20 3.81
N LEU A 225 4.68 -8.21 4.49
CA LEU A 225 3.38 -8.36 5.15
C LEU A 225 2.24 -8.43 4.15
N GLU A 226 2.27 -7.57 3.11
CA GLU A 226 1.30 -7.63 2.00
C GLU A 226 1.43 -8.96 1.24
N ASP A 227 2.64 -9.28 0.75
CA ASP A 227 2.91 -10.51 0.02
C ASP A 227 2.50 -11.75 0.80
N GLY A 228 2.72 -11.73 2.12
CA GLY A 228 2.31 -12.80 3.03
C GLY A 228 0.78 -13.00 3.03
N ARG A 229 0.00 -11.92 3.19
CA ARG A 229 -1.48 -11.96 3.18
C ARG A 229 -2.02 -12.48 1.85
N VAL A 230 -1.55 -11.93 0.74
CA VAL A 230 -1.96 -12.37 -0.60
C VAL A 230 -1.61 -13.85 -0.82
N LYS A 231 -0.40 -14.27 -0.46
CA LYS A 231 0.04 -15.67 -0.56
C LYS A 231 -0.86 -16.62 0.23
N TRP A 232 -1.17 -16.28 1.48
CA TRP A 232 -1.97 -17.14 2.35
C TRP A 232 -3.44 -17.18 1.92
N ASP A 233 -4.01 -16.05 1.53
CA ASP A 233 -5.36 -15.98 1.01
C ASP A 233 -5.51 -16.81 -0.29
N PHE A 234 -4.62 -16.61 -1.25
CA PHE A 234 -4.62 -17.36 -2.51
C PHE A 234 -4.47 -18.86 -2.28
N LYS A 235 -3.58 -19.27 -1.33
CA LYS A 235 -3.40 -20.68 -1.00
C LYS A 235 -4.65 -21.28 -0.34
N ARG A 236 -5.28 -20.58 0.58
CA ARG A 236 -6.54 -21.00 1.22
C ARG A 236 -7.63 -21.17 0.18
N ASN A 237 -7.87 -20.16 -0.65
CA ASN A 237 -8.88 -20.23 -1.72
C ASN A 237 -8.56 -21.31 -2.76
N GLN A 238 -7.31 -21.65 -3.02
CA GLN A 238 -6.93 -22.78 -3.86
C GLN A 238 -7.33 -24.12 -3.21
N GLN A 239 -7.09 -24.29 -1.91
CA GLN A 239 -7.47 -25.49 -1.17
C GLN A 239 -8.99 -25.68 -1.12
N GLU A 240 -9.73 -24.57 -1.06
CA GLU A 240 -11.20 -24.55 -1.08
C GLU A 240 -11.79 -24.68 -2.50
N GLY A 241 -10.94 -24.84 -3.53
CA GLY A 241 -11.39 -24.95 -4.93
C GLY A 241 -11.89 -23.64 -5.55
N VAL A 242 -11.71 -22.50 -4.87
CA VAL A 242 -12.16 -21.18 -5.31
C VAL A 242 -11.25 -20.60 -6.38
N TYR A 243 -9.94 -20.78 -6.21
CA TYR A 243 -8.92 -20.25 -7.11
C TYR A 243 -8.04 -21.33 -7.71
N ARG A 244 -7.59 -21.09 -8.94
CA ARG A 244 -6.44 -21.72 -9.58
C ARG A 244 -5.27 -20.73 -9.56
N LEU A 245 -4.15 -21.06 -8.92
CA LEU A 245 -2.98 -20.21 -8.93
C LEU A 245 -2.21 -20.36 -10.25
N LEU A 246 -1.93 -19.24 -10.91
CA LEU A 246 -1.17 -19.25 -12.17
C LEU A 246 0.33 -19.42 -11.93
N THR A 247 0.82 -18.98 -10.78
CA THR A 247 2.24 -19.10 -10.40
C THR A 247 2.38 -19.56 -8.95
N ARG A 248 3.29 -20.50 -8.69
CA ARG A 248 3.62 -20.92 -7.31
C ARG A 248 4.44 -19.86 -6.55
N LYS A 249 5.31 -19.15 -7.28
CA LYS A 249 6.14 -18.04 -6.76
C LYS A 249 5.62 -16.73 -7.30
N PRO A 250 5.83 -15.59 -6.60
CA PRO A 250 5.50 -14.30 -7.17
C PRO A 250 6.37 -14.02 -8.40
N ILE A 251 5.82 -13.33 -9.37
CA ILE A 251 6.60 -12.72 -10.46
C ILE A 251 7.28 -11.49 -9.86
N VAL A 252 8.57 -11.33 -10.14
CA VAL A 252 9.39 -10.22 -9.67
C VAL A 252 10.05 -9.54 -10.86
N ALA A 253 10.37 -8.26 -10.70
CA ALA A 253 11.05 -7.48 -11.73
C ALA A 253 12.43 -8.07 -12.05
N ASP A 254 12.78 -8.06 -13.32
CA ASP A 254 14.11 -8.45 -13.78
C ASP A 254 15.15 -7.33 -13.54
N PRO A 255 16.46 -7.60 -13.71
CA PRO A 255 17.50 -6.61 -13.52
C PRO A 255 17.38 -5.38 -14.42
N LYS A 256 16.85 -5.52 -15.64
CA LYS A 256 16.65 -4.42 -16.60
C LYS A 256 15.55 -3.49 -16.11
N GLU A 257 14.40 -4.06 -15.75
CA GLU A 257 13.29 -3.31 -15.18
C GLU A 257 13.70 -2.57 -13.88
N ILE A 258 14.50 -3.22 -13.02
CA ILE A 258 15.00 -2.59 -11.78
C ILE A 258 15.95 -1.42 -12.09
N ALA A 259 16.75 -1.51 -13.17
CA ALA A 259 17.64 -0.42 -13.58
C ALA A 259 16.85 0.80 -14.08
N GLU A 260 15.78 0.57 -14.83
CA GLU A 260 14.88 1.60 -15.36
C GLU A 260 13.94 2.14 -14.28
N ASN A 261 13.41 1.26 -13.42
CA ASN A 261 12.50 1.60 -12.33
C ASN A 261 12.94 0.96 -11.00
N ARG A 262 13.70 1.70 -10.19
CA ARG A 262 14.18 1.23 -8.88
C ARG A 262 13.09 0.81 -7.91
N ARG A 263 11.86 1.26 -8.10
CA ARG A 263 10.71 0.89 -7.24
C ARG A 263 10.27 -0.54 -7.49
N ALA A 264 10.39 -1.03 -8.72
CA ALA A 264 10.08 -2.41 -9.08
C ALA A 264 10.91 -3.45 -8.30
N ARG A 265 12.06 -3.05 -7.72
CA ARG A 265 12.94 -3.97 -6.96
C ARG A 265 12.23 -4.73 -5.84
N SER A 266 11.23 -4.16 -5.20
CA SER A 266 10.48 -4.81 -4.10
C SER A 266 9.13 -5.35 -4.56
N ALA A 267 8.71 -5.07 -5.78
CA ALA A 267 7.44 -5.50 -6.33
C ALA A 267 7.35 -7.03 -6.44
N LYS A 268 6.20 -7.56 -6.08
CA LYS A 268 5.88 -8.98 -6.19
C LYS A 268 4.45 -9.11 -6.71
N LEU A 269 4.31 -9.57 -7.94
CA LEU A 269 3.02 -9.83 -8.55
C LEU A 269 2.57 -11.27 -8.28
N ARG A 270 1.37 -11.43 -7.77
CA ARG A 270 0.66 -12.71 -7.67
C ARG A 270 -0.63 -12.66 -8.44
N ILE A 271 -0.96 -13.76 -9.12
CA ILE A 271 -2.16 -13.87 -9.94
C ILE A 271 -2.88 -15.17 -9.61
N ALA A 272 -4.18 -15.05 -9.38
CA ALA A 272 -5.09 -16.18 -9.23
C ALA A 272 -6.25 -16.06 -10.22
N GLN A 273 -6.73 -17.18 -10.71
CA GLN A 273 -7.91 -17.28 -11.56
C GLN A 273 -9.07 -17.87 -10.76
N ARG A 274 -10.25 -17.29 -10.88
CA ARG A 274 -11.50 -17.80 -10.29
C ARG A 274 -11.95 -19.07 -11.04
N ASN A 275 -12.15 -20.18 -10.32
CA ASN A 275 -12.70 -21.40 -10.89
C ASN A 275 -14.19 -21.26 -11.20
#